data_91048480d3e8a2b1c20605765669f968
#
_entry.id   91048480d3e8a2b1c20605765669f968
#
_cell.length_a   1.000
_cell.length_b   1.000
_cell.length_c   1.000
_cell.angle_alpha   90.00
_cell.angle_beta   90.00
_cell.angle_gamma   90.00
#
_symmetry.space_group_name_H-M   'P 1'
#
loop_
_entity.id
_entity.type
_entity.pdbx_description
1 polymer ?
#
loop_
_entity_poly.entity_id
_entity_poly.type
_entity_poly.pdbx_seq_one_letter_code
_entity_poly.pdbx_strand_id
1 'polypeptide(L)'
;MKSLFLSVTLFATFFAVAQSNTANKQNSITTNTQHKAVVYQVFTRLFGNTNTTNKPWGTIEENGIGKFNDFTDKALKEIKDLGVSHIWYTGVPHHAVIRDYTQFGISNDDPEVVKGRAGSPYAVKDYYNVNPDLAVNPANRLQEFEDLIARTHQAGLKLIIDIVPNHVARKYEGKNNPNGVRDFGADDDVSLEYHRDNNFYYIPNTRFEIPEGITPLNGEPNPLIDGKFDEFPAKWTGNGSRLAQPDKNDWYETVKVNYGVRPDGTKDFASLPSGFETKSCQEHFDFWKDKEVPSSWKKFRAIAEYWLAKGVDGFRYDMAEMVPYEFWSYMNSAIKVQRPDAFLLAEVYNPKEYRNYIHLGKMDYLYDKVELYDKLKEIVKGRSNTEPITGIQKGLSDIEHHMLHFLDNHDEQRL
;
A
#
# COMPACT_ATOMS: atom_id res chain seq x y z
N MET A 1 72.34 -47.99 1.35
CA MET A 1 72.58 -46.87 2.26
C MET A 1 71.23 -46.49 2.84
N LYS A 2 71.01 -46.89 4.08
CA LYS A 2 69.74 -46.68 4.81
C LYS A 2 69.89 -45.45 5.66
N SER A 3 69.00 -44.48 5.48
CA SER A 3 68.91 -43.29 6.33
C SER A 3 67.81 -43.50 7.36
N LEU A 4 68.19 -43.35 8.58
CA LEU A 4 67.39 -43.51 9.81
C LEU A 4 66.79 -42.14 10.17
N PHE A 5 65.45 -41.96 10.23
CA PHE A 5 64.83 -40.77 10.80
C PHE A 5 64.41 -41.07 12.23
N LEU A 6 64.99 -40.26 13.12
CA LEU A 6 64.72 -40.27 14.58
C LEU A 6 63.54 -39.30 14.85
N SER A 7 62.46 -39.81 15.39
CA SER A 7 61.30 -39.02 15.82
C SER A 7 61.46 -38.65 17.26
N VAL A 8 61.51 -37.34 17.57
CA VAL A 8 61.54 -36.81 18.95
C VAL A 8 60.13 -36.34 19.32
N THR A 9 59.50 -37.05 20.28
CA THR A 9 58.21 -36.70 20.85
C THR A 9 58.39 -35.79 22.02
N LEU A 10 57.92 -34.53 21.93
CA LEU A 10 57.96 -33.55 23.01
C LEU A 10 56.64 -33.62 23.81
N PHE A 11 56.70 -34.04 25.06
CA PHE A 11 55.59 -33.98 26.02
C PHE A 11 55.55 -32.54 26.62
N ALA A 12 54.48 -31.81 26.36
CA ALA A 12 54.19 -30.56 27.05
C ALA A 12 53.12 -30.81 28.13
N THR A 13 53.52 -30.68 29.38
CA THR A 13 52.63 -30.69 30.55
C THR A 13 51.99 -29.32 30.71
N PHE A 14 50.66 -29.26 30.55
CA PHE A 14 49.89 -28.05 30.87
C PHE A 14 49.50 -28.06 32.36
N PHE A 15 50.01 -27.09 33.11
CA PHE A 15 49.47 -26.72 34.41
C PHE A 15 48.20 -25.85 34.19
N ALA A 16 47.04 -26.34 34.64
CA ALA A 16 45.83 -25.57 34.70
C ALA A 16 45.82 -24.75 36.00
N VAL A 17 45.97 -23.44 35.90
CA VAL A 17 45.68 -22.51 36.99
C VAL A 17 44.21 -22.12 36.89
N ALA A 18 43.42 -22.55 37.87
CA ALA A 18 42.03 -22.13 38.00
C ALA A 18 42.00 -20.68 38.53
N GLN A 19 41.77 -19.71 37.68
CA GLN A 19 41.36 -18.38 38.09
C GLN A 19 39.84 -18.32 38.23
N SER A 20 39.35 -18.09 39.44
CA SER A 20 37.98 -17.79 39.76
C SER A 20 37.62 -16.39 39.23
N ASN A 21 37.03 -16.30 38.04
CA ASN A 21 36.43 -15.07 37.57
C ASN A 21 35.03 -14.94 38.16
N THR A 22 34.90 -14.14 39.20
CA THR A 22 33.62 -13.54 39.62
C THR A 22 33.22 -12.54 38.54
N ALA A 23 32.47 -13.02 37.52
CA ALA A 23 31.87 -12.15 36.53
C ALA A 23 30.76 -11.35 37.21
N ASN A 24 31.02 -10.07 37.44
CA ASN A 24 30.01 -9.06 37.69
C ASN A 24 29.00 -9.10 36.49
N LYS A 25 27.83 -9.69 36.71
CA LYS A 25 26.68 -9.47 35.81
C LYS A 25 26.24 -8.02 35.96
N GLN A 26 26.87 -7.12 35.21
CA GLN A 26 26.21 -5.88 34.86
C GLN A 26 24.97 -6.26 34.00
N ASN A 27 23.81 -6.23 34.66
CA ASN A 27 22.55 -6.15 33.92
C ASN A 27 22.58 -4.85 33.09
N SER A 28 23.04 -4.95 31.86
CA SER A 28 22.71 -3.93 30.88
C SER A 28 21.19 -4.02 30.70
N ILE A 29 20.47 -3.17 31.40
CA ILE A 29 19.10 -2.79 31.02
C ILE A 29 19.28 -2.13 29.67
N THR A 30 19.21 -2.91 28.60
CA THR A 30 18.89 -2.38 27.28
C THR A 30 17.48 -1.82 27.41
N THR A 31 17.39 -0.55 27.77
CA THR A 31 16.18 0.23 27.54
C THR A 31 15.96 0.13 26.03
N ASN A 32 15.07 -0.76 25.64
CA ASN A 32 14.54 -0.78 24.29
C ASN A 32 13.72 0.51 24.17
N THR A 33 14.41 1.62 23.91
CA THR A 33 13.76 2.89 23.54
C THR A 33 13.14 2.64 22.18
N GLN A 34 11.92 2.10 22.20
CA GLN A 34 11.09 2.02 21.03
C GLN A 34 10.79 3.48 20.62
N HIS A 35 11.62 4.02 19.73
CA HIS A 35 11.40 5.35 19.20
C HIS A 35 10.05 5.36 18.48
N LYS A 36 9.24 6.38 18.74
CA LYS A 36 7.98 6.59 18.00
C LYS A 36 8.26 6.60 16.50
N ALA A 37 7.44 5.91 15.74
CA ALA A 37 7.49 6.03 14.30
C ALA A 37 6.97 7.43 13.91
N VAL A 38 7.74 8.11 13.07
CA VAL A 38 7.35 9.40 12.48
C VAL A 38 7.29 9.20 10.98
N VAL A 39 6.10 9.33 10.41
CA VAL A 39 5.83 9.13 8.99
C VAL A 39 5.77 10.48 8.30
N TYR A 40 6.59 10.68 7.27
CA TYR A 40 6.53 11.81 6.36
C TYR A 40 5.87 11.36 5.06
N GLN A 41 4.64 11.80 4.83
CA GLN A 41 3.98 11.55 3.56
C GLN A 41 4.46 12.53 2.50
N VAL A 42 4.77 12.02 1.31
CA VAL A 42 5.14 12.84 0.16
C VAL A 42 4.40 12.39 -1.09
N PHE A 43 3.72 13.32 -1.74
CA PHE A 43 3.13 13.08 -3.04
C PHE A 43 4.25 13.10 -4.09
N THR A 44 4.70 11.92 -4.52
CA THR A 44 5.94 11.74 -5.28
C THR A 44 5.99 12.60 -6.54
N ARG A 45 4.87 12.74 -7.26
CA ARG A 45 4.80 13.56 -8.47
C ARG A 45 4.92 15.07 -8.23
N LEU A 46 4.77 15.55 -7.00
CA LEU A 46 4.88 16.96 -6.65
C LEU A 46 6.25 17.31 -6.07
N PHE A 47 6.93 16.35 -5.43
CA PHE A 47 8.23 16.59 -4.80
C PHE A 47 9.30 16.91 -5.86
N GLY A 48 10.04 17.99 -5.65
CA GLY A 48 11.08 18.45 -6.59
C GLY A 48 10.55 19.19 -7.83
N ASN A 49 9.24 19.18 -8.09
CA ASN A 49 8.68 19.96 -9.19
C ASN A 49 8.76 21.46 -8.87
N THR A 50 9.61 22.18 -9.58
CA THR A 50 9.79 23.63 -9.44
C THR A 50 8.98 24.44 -10.45
N ASN A 51 8.25 23.78 -11.34
CA ASN A 51 7.38 24.46 -12.31
C ASN A 51 6.13 25.01 -11.61
N THR A 52 5.84 26.29 -11.80
CA THR A 52 4.73 27.01 -11.16
C THR A 52 3.61 27.38 -12.13
N THR A 53 3.61 26.86 -13.36
CA THR A 53 2.61 27.16 -14.38
C THR A 53 1.20 26.80 -13.94
N ASN A 54 1.02 25.63 -13.34
CA ASN A 54 -0.26 25.14 -12.80
C ASN A 54 -1.44 25.30 -13.78
N LYS A 55 -1.19 25.03 -15.07
CA LYS A 55 -2.24 25.12 -16.10
C LYS A 55 -3.29 24.02 -15.81
N PRO A 56 -4.57 24.38 -15.61
CA PRO A 56 -5.64 23.39 -15.53
C PRO A 56 -5.61 22.47 -16.75
N TRP A 57 -5.67 21.13 -16.53
CA TRP A 57 -5.61 20.10 -17.59
C TRP A 57 -4.34 20.11 -18.43
N GLY A 58 -3.30 20.84 -18.00
CA GLY A 58 -2.02 20.94 -18.70
C GLY A 58 -1.25 19.64 -18.73
N THR A 59 -0.37 19.53 -19.73
CA THR A 59 0.54 18.40 -19.90
C THR A 59 1.69 18.44 -18.90
N ILE A 60 2.47 17.37 -18.80
CA ILE A 60 3.70 17.34 -17.99
C ILE A 60 4.71 18.39 -18.49
N GLU A 61 4.79 18.61 -19.80
CA GLU A 61 5.67 19.61 -20.41
C GLU A 61 5.30 21.04 -20.00
N GLU A 62 4.00 21.31 -19.76
CA GLU A 62 3.51 22.60 -19.31
C GLU A 62 3.65 22.78 -17.80
N ASN A 63 3.33 21.76 -17.01
CA ASN A 63 3.20 21.86 -15.55
C ASN A 63 4.41 21.28 -14.78
N GLY A 64 5.26 20.53 -15.45
CA GLY A 64 6.32 19.76 -14.78
C GLY A 64 5.79 18.58 -13.97
N ILE A 65 6.70 17.84 -13.38
CA ILE A 65 6.44 16.72 -12.48
C ILE A 65 7.70 16.40 -11.67
N GLY A 66 7.53 15.97 -10.42
CA GLY A 66 8.60 15.41 -9.61
C GLY A 66 9.02 14.01 -10.08
N LYS A 67 10.25 13.66 -9.82
CA LYS A 67 10.90 12.41 -10.25
C LYS A 67 11.48 11.64 -9.06
N PHE A 68 11.66 10.33 -9.20
CA PHE A 68 12.38 9.53 -8.20
C PHE A 68 13.78 10.09 -7.90
N ASN A 69 14.42 10.70 -8.88
CA ASN A 69 15.75 11.28 -8.74
C ASN A 69 15.77 12.64 -8.03
N ASP A 70 14.63 13.28 -7.82
CA ASP A 70 14.55 14.53 -7.04
C ASP A 70 14.74 14.27 -5.54
N PHE A 71 14.52 13.04 -5.08
CA PHE A 71 14.86 12.59 -3.72
C PHE A 71 16.36 12.35 -3.61
N THR A 72 17.12 13.44 -3.67
CA THR A 72 18.58 13.42 -3.54
C THR A 72 19.02 13.09 -2.12
N ASP A 73 20.30 12.71 -1.93
CA ASP A 73 20.87 12.47 -0.60
C ASP A 73 20.67 13.67 0.34
N LYS A 74 20.78 14.89 -0.21
CA LYS A 74 20.53 16.13 0.54
C LYS A 74 19.07 16.20 0.99
N ALA A 75 18.11 15.99 0.10
CA ALA A 75 16.69 16.06 0.41
C ALA A 75 16.30 14.99 1.46
N LEU A 76 16.79 13.75 1.30
CA LEU A 76 16.54 12.67 2.26
C LEU A 76 17.18 12.96 3.61
N LYS A 77 18.37 13.56 3.65
CA LYS A 77 19.00 14.01 4.90
C LYS A 77 18.16 15.09 5.58
N GLU A 78 17.67 16.08 4.86
CA GLU A 78 16.84 17.14 5.43
C GLU A 78 15.53 16.58 6.02
N ILE A 79 14.90 15.61 5.35
CA ILE A 79 13.73 14.89 5.88
C ILE A 79 14.12 14.12 7.16
N LYS A 80 15.26 13.44 7.16
CA LYS A 80 15.76 12.71 8.34
C LYS A 80 16.01 13.64 9.53
N ASP A 81 16.57 14.82 9.28
CA ASP A 81 16.89 15.80 10.31
C ASP A 81 15.63 16.38 11.01
N LEU A 82 14.44 16.24 10.39
CA LEU A 82 13.14 16.50 11.04
C LEU A 82 12.73 15.44 12.07
N GLY A 83 13.50 14.38 12.25
CA GLY A 83 13.17 13.26 13.15
C GLY A 83 12.31 12.19 12.50
N VAL A 84 12.13 12.21 11.17
CA VAL A 84 11.37 11.23 10.40
C VAL A 84 12.07 9.86 10.46
N SER A 85 11.28 8.82 10.58
CA SER A 85 11.72 7.42 10.53
C SER A 85 11.28 6.70 9.26
N HIS A 86 10.12 7.06 8.71
CA HIS A 86 9.53 6.45 7.52
C HIS A 86 9.07 7.51 6.53
N ILE A 87 9.33 7.30 5.24
CA ILE A 87 8.74 8.10 4.17
C ILE A 87 7.64 7.27 3.52
N TRP A 88 6.45 7.84 3.43
CA TRP A 88 5.36 7.30 2.62
C TRP A 88 5.38 7.98 1.26
N TYR A 89 5.87 7.26 0.24
CA TYR A 89 5.88 7.69 -1.15
C TYR A 89 4.52 7.41 -1.79
N THR A 90 3.65 8.42 -1.85
CA THR A 90 2.32 8.31 -2.45
C THR A 90 2.40 8.34 -3.97
N GLY A 91 1.65 7.45 -4.62
CA GLY A 91 1.47 7.41 -6.07
C GLY A 91 2.57 6.66 -6.83
N VAL A 92 3.33 5.79 -6.16
CA VAL A 92 4.39 4.97 -6.79
C VAL A 92 3.85 3.86 -7.68
N PRO A 93 2.88 3.00 -7.26
CA PRO A 93 2.34 1.97 -8.14
C PRO A 93 1.81 2.54 -9.45
N HIS A 94 1.99 1.79 -10.55
CA HIS A 94 1.56 2.25 -11.86
C HIS A 94 0.03 2.33 -11.93
N HIS A 95 -0.48 3.55 -11.98
CA HIS A 95 -1.90 3.85 -12.14
C HIS A 95 -2.20 4.37 -13.56
N ALA A 96 -3.46 4.40 -13.94
CA ALA A 96 -3.89 4.88 -15.25
C ALA A 96 -3.55 6.36 -15.45
N VAL A 97 -2.94 6.71 -16.58
CA VAL A 97 -2.53 8.08 -16.95
C VAL A 97 -2.77 8.35 -18.42
N ILE A 98 -3.12 9.59 -18.77
CA ILE A 98 -3.31 9.99 -20.17
C ILE A 98 -1.98 10.52 -20.74
N ARG A 99 -1.13 9.58 -21.09
CA ARG A 99 0.14 9.83 -21.78
C ARG A 99 0.55 8.58 -22.56
N ASP A 100 1.13 8.77 -23.74
CA ASP A 100 1.60 7.67 -24.57
C ASP A 100 2.94 7.10 -24.08
N TYR A 101 2.88 5.86 -23.61
CA TYR A 101 4.03 5.06 -23.22
C TYR A 101 4.16 3.76 -24.03
N THR A 102 3.50 3.68 -25.20
CA THR A 102 3.49 2.48 -26.05
C THR A 102 4.85 2.06 -26.50
N GLN A 103 5.78 3.00 -26.71
CA GLN A 103 7.19 2.71 -27.01
C GLN A 103 7.92 1.92 -25.90
N PHE A 104 7.39 1.95 -24.67
CA PHE A 104 7.90 1.18 -23.53
C PHE A 104 7.04 -0.07 -23.25
N GLY A 105 6.17 -0.41 -24.21
CA GLY A 105 5.28 -1.55 -24.13
C GLY A 105 4.12 -1.40 -23.15
N ILE A 106 3.79 -0.18 -22.72
CA ILE A 106 2.63 0.12 -21.86
C ILE A 106 1.49 0.56 -22.78
N SER A 107 0.33 -0.07 -22.64
CA SER A 107 -0.87 0.31 -23.41
C SER A 107 -1.41 1.68 -22.98
N ASN A 108 -1.97 2.43 -23.91
CA ASN A 108 -2.67 3.67 -23.59
C ASN A 108 -3.88 3.42 -22.70
N ASP A 109 -4.15 4.35 -21.81
CA ASP A 109 -5.37 4.41 -21.03
C ASP A 109 -6.41 5.27 -21.74
N ASP A 110 -7.66 4.97 -21.48
CA ASP A 110 -8.80 5.58 -22.16
C ASP A 110 -9.29 6.82 -21.39
N PRO A 111 -9.31 8.01 -22.04
CA PRO A 111 -9.70 9.25 -21.36
C PRO A 111 -11.14 9.26 -20.81
N GLU A 112 -12.04 8.41 -21.32
CA GLU A 112 -13.40 8.27 -20.82
C GLU A 112 -13.47 7.66 -19.41
N VAL A 113 -12.42 6.93 -19.01
CA VAL A 113 -12.36 6.25 -17.71
C VAL A 113 -11.10 6.61 -16.91
N VAL A 114 -10.50 7.77 -17.19
CA VAL A 114 -9.38 8.32 -16.40
C VAL A 114 -9.67 9.78 -16.05
N LYS A 115 -9.68 10.10 -14.76
CA LYS A 115 -9.93 11.47 -14.27
C LYS A 115 -8.68 12.34 -14.38
N GLY A 116 -8.65 13.18 -15.42
CA GLY A 116 -7.53 14.08 -15.72
C GLY A 116 -6.34 13.38 -16.38
N ARG A 117 -5.29 14.15 -16.76
CA ARG A 117 -4.11 13.59 -17.45
C ARG A 117 -3.23 12.77 -16.54
N ALA A 118 -3.10 13.19 -15.30
CA ALA A 118 -2.28 12.52 -14.29
C ALA A 118 -2.93 11.25 -13.73
N GLY A 119 -4.22 11.07 -13.97
CA GLY A 119 -5.01 10.01 -13.36
C GLY A 119 -5.09 10.10 -11.85
N SER A 120 -5.66 9.08 -11.24
CA SER A 120 -5.68 8.92 -9.79
C SER A 120 -4.61 7.91 -9.35
N PRO A 121 -3.76 8.23 -8.37
CA PRO A 121 -2.79 7.28 -7.81
C PRO A 121 -3.47 6.04 -7.21
N TYR A 122 -4.77 6.11 -6.97
CA TYR A 122 -5.59 5.03 -6.43
C TYR A 122 -6.29 4.20 -7.52
N ALA A 123 -6.22 4.58 -8.80
CA ALA A 123 -6.65 3.75 -9.95
C ALA A 123 -5.46 2.92 -10.47
N VAL A 124 -4.97 1.98 -9.64
CA VAL A 124 -3.78 1.17 -9.97
C VAL A 124 -4.07 0.23 -11.14
N LYS A 125 -3.25 0.33 -12.18
CA LYS A 125 -3.35 -0.43 -13.42
C LYS A 125 -2.40 -1.63 -13.47
N ASP A 126 -1.26 -1.54 -12.78
CA ASP A 126 -0.24 -2.59 -12.75
C ASP A 126 0.52 -2.55 -11.41
N TYR A 127 0.27 -3.53 -10.56
CA TYR A 127 0.91 -3.63 -9.24
C TYR A 127 2.37 -4.09 -9.28
N TYR A 128 2.83 -4.67 -10.37
CA TYR A 128 4.22 -5.12 -10.52
C TYR A 128 5.10 -4.09 -11.23
N ASN A 129 4.62 -2.85 -11.28
CA ASN A 129 5.25 -1.75 -11.98
C ASN A 129 5.10 -0.44 -11.20
N VAL A 130 5.87 0.56 -11.60
CA VAL A 130 5.77 1.91 -11.06
C VAL A 130 5.29 2.89 -12.13
N ASN A 131 4.72 4.00 -11.69
CA ASN A 131 4.22 5.04 -12.59
C ASN A 131 5.38 5.58 -13.45
N PRO A 132 5.31 5.43 -14.79
CA PRO A 132 6.37 5.87 -15.69
C PRO A 132 6.60 7.37 -15.70
N ASP A 133 5.60 8.18 -15.30
CA ASP A 133 5.73 9.62 -15.15
C ASP A 133 6.82 10.01 -14.14
N LEU A 134 7.05 9.18 -13.12
CA LEU A 134 7.97 9.44 -12.01
C LEU A 134 9.43 9.13 -12.33
N ALA A 135 9.70 8.41 -13.41
CA ALA A 135 11.07 8.12 -13.85
C ALA A 135 11.62 9.22 -14.75
N VAL A 136 12.93 9.46 -14.67
CA VAL A 136 13.64 10.29 -15.65
C VAL A 136 13.66 9.59 -17.00
N ASN A 137 13.93 8.28 -17.00
CA ASN A 137 13.81 7.43 -18.18
C ASN A 137 12.72 6.35 -17.93
N PRO A 138 11.54 6.46 -18.56
CA PRO A 138 10.48 5.48 -18.39
C PRO A 138 10.86 4.03 -18.71
N ALA A 139 11.86 3.78 -19.55
CA ALA A 139 12.40 2.44 -19.80
C ALA A 139 13.03 1.82 -18.54
N ASN A 140 13.61 2.64 -17.68
CA ASN A 140 14.34 2.23 -16.47
C ASN A 140 13.53 2.47 -15.18
N ARG A 141 12.25 2.75 -15.28
CA ARG A 141 11.40 3.19 -14.14
C ARG A 141 11.48 2.32 -12.89
N LEU A 142 11.50 1.00 -13.06
CA LEU A 142 11.63 0.07 -11.92
C LEU A 142 13.02 0.19 -11.26
N GLN A 143 14.08 0.27 -12.05
CA GLN A 143 15.43 0.46 -11.52
C GLN A 143 15.58 1.81 -10.81
N GLU A 144 15.03 2.89 -11.38
CA GLU A 144 15.06 4.21 -10.72
C GLU A 144 14.34 4.21 -9.38
N PHE A 145 13.25 3.43 -9.24
CA PHE A 145 12.58 3.26 -7.96
C PHE A 145 13.39 2.37 -7.00
N GLU A 146 14.00 1.28 -7.46
CA GLU A 146 14.90 0.46 -6.65
C GLU A 146 16.11 1.28 -6.15
N ASP A 147 16.65 2.16 -6.98
CA ASP A 147 17.70 3.10 -6.60
C ASP A 147 17.21 4.10 -5.54
N LEU A 148 15.94 4.56 -5.62
CA LEU A 148 15.35 5.39 -4.57
C LEU A 148 15.18 4.63 -3.26
N ILE A 149 14.79 3.36 -3.29
CA ILE A 149 14.75 2.50 -2.09
C ILE A 149 16.15 2.47 -1.43
N ALA A 150 17.18 2.20 -2.23
CA ALA A 150 18.54 2.13 -1.73
C ALA A 150 19.01 3.46 -1.11
N ARG A 151 18.75 4.61 -1.77
CA ARG A 151 19.10 5.95 -1.24
C ARG A 151 18.36 6.25 0.05
N THR A 152 17.06 5.89 0.13
CA THR A 152 16.26 6.09 1.35
C THR A 152 16.85 5.31 2.52
N HIS A 153 17.25 4.06 2.30
CA HIS A 153 17.91 3.23 3.32
C HIS A 153 19.29 3.78 3.70
N GLN A 154 20.08 4.25 2.74
CA GLN A 154 21.38 4.89 3.01
C GLN A 154 21.25 6.13 3.88
N ALA A 155 20.15 6.89 3.74
CA ALA A 155 19.84 8.02 4.62
C ALA A 155 19.37 7.59 6.03
N GLY A 156 19.26 6.28 6.31
CA GLY A 156 18.78 5.75 7.59
C GLY A 156 17.26 5.93 7.77
N LEU A 157 16.52 5.99 6.66
CA LEU A 157 15.06 6.07 6.60
C LEU A 157 14.49 4.74 6.12
N LYS A 158 13.26 4.43 6.51
CA LYS A 158 12.44 3.37 5.93
C LYS A 158 11.44 3.96 4.96
N LEU A 159 10.93 3.14 4.04
CA LEU A 159 9.92 3.58 3.08
C LEU A 159 8.70 2.67 3.06
N ILE A 160 7.54 3.28 2.85
CA ILE A 160 6.28 2.58 2.60
C ILE A 160 5.64 3.12 1.31
N ILE A 161 4.87 2.26 0.65
CA ILE A 161 4.07 2.62 -0.53
C ILE A 161 2.61 2.23 -0.31
N ASP A 162 1.71 2.75 -1.15
CA ASP A 162 0.30 2.39 -1.10
C ASP A 162 0.04 0.99 -1.70
N ILE A 163 -0.87 0.25 -1.08
CA ILE A 163 -1.65 -0.80 -1.71
C ILE A 163 -3.12 -0.37 -1.62
N VAL A 164 -3.83 -0.42 -2.75
CA VAL A 164 -5.23 -0.02 -2.92
C VAL A 164 -6.08 -1.27 -3.13
N PRO A 165 -6.50 -1.96 -2.06
CA PRO A 165 -7.09 -3.29 -2.20
C PRO A 165 -8.57 -3.25 -2.59
N ASN A 166 -9.28 -2.16 -2.25
CA ASN A 166 -10.72 -2.07 -2.50
C ASN A 166 -11.08 -2.08 -3.98
N HIS A 167 -10.20 -1.52 -4.84
CA HIS A 167 -10.43 -1.36 -6.26
C HIS A 167 -9.13 -1.30 -7.06
N VAL A 168 -9.24 -1.45 -8.37
CA VAL A 168 -8.15 -1.24 -9.33
C VAL A 168 -8.65 -0.40 -10.50
N ALA A 169 -7.76 0.07 -11.37
CA ALA A 169 -8.17 0.75 -12.61
C ALA A 169 -9.13 -0.12 -13.42
N ARG A 170 -10.09 0.49 -14.08
CA ARG A 170 -11.07 -0.23 -14.91
C ARG A 170 -10.40 -1.07 -16.00
N LYS A 171 -9.32 -0.55 -16.60
CA LYS A 171 -8.43 -1.31 -17.47
C LYS A 171 -7.19 -1.73 -16.67
N TYR A 172 -7.28 -2.82 -15.88
CA TYR A 172 -6.11 -3.42 -15.24
C TYR A 172 -5.31 -4.23 -16.27
N GLU A 173 -4.02 -3.97 -16.38
CA GLU A 173 -3.12 -4.66 -17.32
C GLU A 173 -1.69 -4.67 -16.75
N GLY A 174 -1.26 -5.82 -16.23
CA GLY A 174 0.09 -6.04 -15.73
C GLY A 174 1.09 -6.23 -16.87
N LYS A 175 2.21 -5.50 -16.82
CA LYS A 175 3.28 -5.57 -17.82
C LYS A 175 4.49 -6.35 -17.33
N ASN A 176 4.72 -6.33 -16.04
CA ASN A 176 5.89 -6.94 -15.41
C ASN A 176 5.50 -8.02 -14.39
N ASN A 177 4.40 -8.70 -14.62
CA ASN A 177 3.96 -9.79 -13.76
C ASN A 177 5.06 -10.85 -13.63
N PRO A 178 5.33 -11.35 -12.42
CA PRO A 178 6.18 -12.53 -12.25
C PRO A 178 5.68 -13.73 -13.05
N ASN A 179 6.57 -14.64 -13.41
CA ASN A 179 6.20 -15.83 -14.18
C ASN A 179 5.06 -16.60 -13.51
N GLY A 180 4.00 -16.88 -14.27
CA GLY A 180 2.82 -17.60 -13.80
C GLY A 180 1.79 -16.74 -13.08
N VAL A 181 2.07 -15.47 -12.83
CA VAL A 181 1.08 -14.53 -12.25
C VAL A 181 0.21 -13.96 -13.37
N ARG A 182 -1.10 -14.13 -13.24
CA ARG A 182 -2.10 -13.60 -14.16
C ARG A 182 -2.76 -12.35 -13.59
N ASP A 183 -3.16 -11.46 -14.47
CA ASP A 183 -3.84 -10.22 -14.12
C ASP A 183 -5.14 -10.46 -13.32
N PHE A 184 -5.57 -9.43 -12.60
CA PHE A 184 -6.91 -9.43 -12.03
C PHE A 184 -7.95 -9.57 -13.14
N GLY A 185 -8.92 -10.45 -12.96
CA GLY A 185 -10.00 -10.72 -13.92
C GLY A 185 -9.65 -11.70 -15.03
N ALA A 186 -8.38 -12.08 -15.20
CA ALA A 186 -7.97 -12.93 -16.33
C ALA A 186 -8.54 -14.37 -16.28
N ASP A 187 -8.97 -14.83 -15.12
CA ASP A 187 -9.53 -16.17 -14.89
C ASP A 187 -11.00 -16.13 -14.45
N ASP A 188 -11.64 -14.94 -14.49
CA ASP A 188 -12.97 -14.74 -13.98
C ASP A 188 -14.04 -15.38 -14.91
N ASP A 189 -15.04 -16.03 -14.32
CA ASP A 189 -16.26 -16.40 -15.02
C ASP A 189 -17.17 -15.17 -15.14
N VAL A 190 -17.07 -14.49 -16.26
CA VAL A 190 -17.80 -13.25 -16.55
C VAL A 190 -19.29 -13.46 -16.84
N SER A 191 -19.76 -14.71 -16.92
CA SER A 191 -21.18 -15.03 -17.10
C SER A 191 -21.98 -14.90 -15.80
N LEU A 192 -21.28 -14.81 -14.65
CA LEU A 192 -21.86 -14.73 -13.31
C LEU A 192 -21.66 -13.34 -12.71
N GLU A 193 -22.68 -12.80 -12.03
CA GLU A 193 -22.53 -11.58 -11.23
C GLU A 193 -21.46 -11.73 -10.16
N TYR A 194 -21.42 -12.91 -9.55
CA TYR A 194 -20.50 -13.26 -8.48
C TYR A 194 -20.05 -14.72 -8.58
N HIS A 195 -18.76 -14.93 -8.39
CA HIS A 195 -18.18 -16.22 -8.04
C HIS A 195 -17.08 -15.97 -7.01
N ARG A 196 -16.90 -16.85 -6.01
CA ARG A 196 -15.92 -16.65 -4.93
C ARG A 196 -14.53 -16.30 -5.43
N ASP A 197 -14.08 -16.98 -6.48
CA ASP A 197 -12.73 -16.86 -7.03
C ASP A 197 -12.64 -15.86 -8.20
N ASN A 198 -13.75 -15.24 -8.63
CA ASN A 198 -13.69 -14.08 -9.51
C ASN A 198 -13.02 -12.91 -8.79
N ASN A 199 -12.18 -12.18 -9.48
CA ASN A 199 -11.54 -10.98 -8.92
C ASN A 199 -12.46 -9.76 -8.92
N PHE A 200 -13.50 -9.76 -9.76
CA PHE A 200 -14.46 -8.67 -9.88
C PHE A 200 -15.90 -9.16 -9.75
N TYR A 201 -16.81 -8.20 -9.55
CA TYR A 201 -18.25 -8.39 -9.71
C TYR A 201 -18.67 -7.90 -11.09
N TYR A 202 -19.57 -8.61 -11.74
CA TYR A 202 -20.02 -8.33 -13.09
C TYR A 202 -21.50 -8.00 -13.15
N ILE A 203 -21.91 -7.35 -14.26
CA ILE A 203 -23.32 -7.15 -14.65
C ILE A 203 -23.48 -7.99 -15.92
N PRO A 204 -23.89 -9.27 -15.81
CA PRO A 204 -23.89 -10.21 -16.93
C PRO A 204 -24.71 -9.71 -18.11
N ASN A 205 -24.21 -9.99 -19.32
CA ASN A 205 -24.86 -9.63 -20.60
C ASN A 205 -25.11 -8.13 -20.82
N THR A 206 -24.47 -7.25 -20.04
CA THR A 206 -24.64 -5.81 -20.15
C THR A 206 -23.29 -5.15 -20.43
N ARG A 207 -23.24 -4.26 -21.44
CA ARG A 207 -22.05 -3.48 -21.76
C ARG A 207 -21.92 -2.28 -20.80
N PHE A 208 -20.70 -1.93 -20.44
CA PHE A 208 -20.44 -0.68 -19.72
C PHE A 208 -20.74 0.52 -20.64
N GLU A 209 -21.39 1.51 -20.06
CA GLU A 209 -21.62 2.81 -20.67
C GLU A 209 -20.97 3.90 -19.82
N ILE A 210 -20.31 4.86 -20.46
CA ILE A 210 -19.71 5.98 -19.77
C ILE A 210 -20.78 6.82 -19.05
N PRO A 211 -20.47 7.42 -17.89
CA PRO A 211 -21.43 8.27 -17.18
C PRO A 211 -21.90 9.45 -18.03
N GLU A 212 -23.16 9.79 -17.91
CA GLU A 212 -23.68 10.99 -18.56
C GLU A 212 -23.06 12.27 -18.01
N GLY A 213 -22.81 13.23 -18.91
CA GLY A 213 -22.34 14.56 -18.55
C GLY A 213 -20.88 14.66 -18.11
N ILE A 214 -20.07 13.60 -18.30
CA ILE A 214 -18.62 13.73 -18.21
C ILE A 214 -18.07 14.40 -19.48
N THR A 215 -16.97 15.13 -19.30
CA THR A 215 -16.21 15.71 -20.40
C THR A 215 -14.75 15.29 -20.24
N PRO A 216 -14.31 14.23 -20.94
CA PRO A 216 -12.94 13.75 -20.83
C PRO A 216 -11.94 14.88 -21.06
N LEU A 217 -10.89 14.96 -20.21
CA LEU A 217 -9.88 16.02 -20.25
C LEU A 217 -10.42 17.45 -20.29
N ASN A 218 -11.64 17.67 -19.79
CA ASN A 218 -12.35 18.95 -19.87
C ASN A 218 -12.45 19.52 -21.30
N GLY A 219 -12.58 18.64 -22.30
CA GLY A 219 -12.68 19.00 -23.71
C GLY A 219 -11.35 19.28 -24.42
N GLU A 220 -10.22 19.11 -23.76
CA GLU A 220 -8.91 19.19 -24.43
C GLU A 220 -8.79 18.04 -25.46
N PRO A 221 -8.31 18.33 -26.68
CA PRO A 221 -8.22 17.31 -27.73
C PRO A 221 -7.31 16.12 -27.32
N ASN A 222 -7.82 14.92 -27.57
CA ASN A 222 -7.03 13.69 -27.48
C ASN A 222 -7.56 12.68 -28.50
N PRO A 223 -6.69 12.01 -29.29
CA PRO A 223 -7.13 11.09 -30.35
C PRO A 223 -7.83 9.83 -29.83
N LEU A 224 -7.75 9.55 -28.52
CA LEU A 224 -8.41 8.41 -27.89
C LEU A 224 -9.81 8.74 -27.37
N ILE A 225 -10.25 10.01 -27.42
CA ILE A 225 -11.61 10.40 -27.03
C ILE A 225 -12.55 10.03 -28.18
N ASP A 226 -13.32 8.95 -28.00
CA ASP A 226 -14.29 8.47 -29.00
C ASP A 226 -15.71 8.30 -28.45
N GLY A 227 -15.93 8.69 -27.19
CA GLY A 227 -17.24 8.66 -26.52
C GLY A 227 -17.66 7.31 -26.00
N LYS A 228 -16.75 6.33 -25.86
CA LYS A 228 -17.05 4.99 -25.35
C LYS A 228 -15.83 4.34 -24.72
N PHE A 229 -16.10 3.36 -23.88
CA PHE A 229 -15.09 2.46 -23.31
C PHE A 229 -15.51 1.01 -23.55
N ASP A 230 -14.62 0.20 -24.12
CA ASP A 230 -14.97 -1.18 -24.48
C ASP A 230 -14.80 -2.14 -23.29
N GLU A 231 -15.90 -2.32 -22.56
CA GLU A 231 -15.99 -3.30 -21.47
C GLU A 231 -17.29 -4.10 -21.57
N PHE A 232 -17.16 -5.42 -21.73
CA PHE A 232 -18.27 -6.37 -21.75
C PHE A 232 -17.88 -7.69 -21.07
N PRO A 233 -18.66 -8.15 -20.08
CA PRO A 233 -19.73 -7.43 -19.38
C PRO A 233 -19.18 -6.30 -18.51
N ALA A 234 -20.04 -5.36 -18.17
CA ALA A 234 -19.70 -4.28 -17.25
C ALA A 234 -19.35 -4.82 -15.87
N LYS A 235 -18.44 -4.14 -15.16
CA LYS A 235 -18.04 -4.44 -13.79
C LYS A 235 -18.61 -3.40 -12.84
N TRP A 236 -18.81 -3.78 -11.57
CA TRP A 236 -19.16 -2.82 -10.54
C TRP A 236 -18.05 -1.77 -10.38
N THR A 237 -18.42 -0.53 -10.10
CA THR A 237 -17.46 0.54 -9.86
C THR A 237 -16.73 0.37 -8.51
N GLY A 238 -15.60 1.05 -8.33
CA GLY A 238 -14.79 0.95 -7.12
C GLY A 238 -15.53 1.26 -5.82
N ASN A 239 -16.52 2.17 -5.85
CA ASN A 239 -17.40 2.47 -4.71
C ASN A 239 -18.57 1.48 -4.55
N GLY A 240 -18.67 0.46 -5.43
CA GLY A 240 -19.67 -0.60 -5.35
C GLY A 240 -20.98 -0.28 -6.07
N SER A 241 -21.05 0.73 -6.94
CA SER A 241 -22.21 0.94 -7.82
C SER A 241 -22.35 -0.25 -8.77
N ARG A 242 -23.59 -0.75 -8.90
CA ARG A 242 -23.99 -1.92 -9.71
C ARG A 242 -24.64 -1.53 -11.02
N LEU A 243 -24.43 -0.30 -11.46
CA LEU A 243 -24.99 0.22 -12.70
C LEU A 243 -24.00 0.04 -13.85
N ALA A 244 -24.47 -0.44 -14.98
CA ALA A 244 -23.66 -0.52 -16.21
C ALA A 244 -23.32 0.88 -16.75
N GLN A 245 -24.22 1.85 -16.53
CA GLN A 245 -23.96 3.28 -16.68
C GLN A 245 -23.96 3.91 -15.29
N PRO A 246 -22.81 4.05 -14.62
CA PRO A 246 -22.74 4.66 -13.30
C PRO A 246 -22.98 6.18 -13.35
N ASP A 247 -23.26 6.79 -12.19
CA ASP A 247 -23.30 8.25 -12.06
C ASP A 247 -21.88 8.85 -12.18
N LYS A 248 -21.77 10.09 -12.65
CA LYS A 248 -20.49 10.79 -12.76
C LYS A 248 -19.75 10.98 -11.43
N ASN A 249 -20.46 10.88 -10.30
CA ASN A 249 -19.87 10.91 -8.96
C ASN A 249 -19.48 9.53 -8.45
N ASP A 250 -19.85 8.46 -9.14
CA ASP A 250 -19.33 7.13 -8.86
C ASP A 250 -17.83 7.05 -9.24
N TRP A 251 -17.13 6.07 -8.68
CA TRP A 251 -15.71 5.85 -9.01
C TRP A 251 -15.58 5.06 -10.31
N TYR A 252 -16.13 5.62 -11.39
CA TYR A 252 -16.27 4.94 -12.68
C TYR A 252 -14.93 4.62 -13.36
N GLU A 253 -13.83 5.29 -12.97
CA GLU A 253 -12.48 4.97 -13.43
C GLU A 253 -11.89 3.70 -12.81
N THR A 254 -12.56 3.14 -11.79
CA THR A 254 -12.11 1.96 -11.05
C THR A 254 -13.18 0.88 -11.00
N VAL A 255 -12.75 -0.35 -10.73
CA VAL A 255 -13.62 -1.52 -10.55
C VAL A 255 -13.41 -2.13 -9.17
N LYS A 256 -14.53 -2.55 -8.56
CA LYS A 256 -14.55 -3.16 -7.22
C LYS A 256 -13.90 -4.53 -7.26
N VAL A 257 -12.92 -4.76 -6.36
CA VAL A 257 -12.33 -6.08 -6.17
C VAL A 257 -13.26 -6.95 -5.31
N ASN A 258 -13.41 -8.19 -5.70
CA ASN A 258 -14.18 -9.20 -4.98
C ASN A 258 -13.28 -9.97 -4.00
N TYR A 259 -13.67 -9.95 -2.75
CA TYR A 259 -12.99 -10.65 -1.64
C TYR A 259 -13.74 -11.89 -1.16
N GLY A 260 -14.60 -12.48 -1.98
CA GLY A 260 -15.47 -13.59 -1.56
C GLY A 260 -16.65 -13.13 -0.69
N VAL A 261 -17.06 -11.87 -0.86
CA VAL A 261 -18.27 -11.32 -0.24
C VAL A 261 -19.38 -11.28 -1.28
N ARG A 262 -20.47 -12.01 -1.04
CA ARG A 262 -21.61 -12.05 -1.97
C ARG A 262 -22.32 -10.70 -2.06
N PRO A 263 -23.09 -10.45 -3.12
CA PRO A 263 -23.90 -9.23 -3.27
C PRO A 263 -24.88 -8.97 -2.10
N ASP A 264 -25.27 -10.00 -1.37
CA ASP A 264 -26.11 -9.92 -0.16
C ASP A 264 -25.33 -9.69 1.14
N GLY A 265 -23.98 -9.59 1.06
CA GLY A 265 -23.08 -9.38 2.19
C GLY A 265 -22.61 -10.67 2.90
N THR A 266 -23.10 -11.85 2.50
CA THR A 266 -22.60 -13.12 3.06
C THR A 266 -21.19 -13.44 2.58
N LYS A 267 -20.42 -14.15 3.40
CA LYS A 267 -18.99 -14.41 3.17
C LYS A 267 -18.77 -15.85 2.72
N ASP A 268 -17.97 -16.05 1.66
CA ASP A 268 -17.58 -17.36 1.12
C ASP A 268 -16.14 -17.75 1.51
N PHE A 269 -15.76 -17.47 2.74
CA PHE A 269 -14.47 -17.83 3.32
C PHE A 269 -14.63 -18.10 4.83
N ALA A 270 -13.61 -18.72 5.43
CA ALA A 270 -13.65 -19.06 6.84
C ALA A 270 -13.63 -17.80 7.73
N SER A 271 -14.44 -17.78 8.78
CA SER A 271 -14.37 -16.78 9.81
C SER A 271 -13.28 -17.11 10.83
N LEU A 272 -12.65 -16.07 11.39
CA LEU A 272 -11.72 -16.27 12.50
C LEU A 272 -12.46 -16.78 13.74
N PRO A 273 -11.91 -17.78 14.45
CA PRO A 273 -12.50 -18.25 15.69
C PRO A 273 -12.52 -17.20 16.78
N SER A 274 -13.44 -17.30 17.71
CA SER A 274 -13.46 -16.46 18.92
C SER A 274 -12.13 -16.57 19.69
N GLY A 275 -11.62 -15.45 20.20
CA GLY A 275 -10.34 -15.38 20.90
C GLY A 275 -9.14 -15.15 19.99
N PHE A 276 -9.32 -15.04 18.66
CA PHE A 276 -8.21 -14.75 17.74
C PHE A 276 -7.68 -13.32 17.85
N GLU A 277 -8.41 -12.41 18.45
CA GLU A 277 -7.95 -11.04 18.74
C GLU A 277 -6.66 -11.01 19.60
N THR A 278 -6.46 -12.03 20.44
CA THR A 278 -5.27 -12.13 21.30
C THR A 278 -4.16 -13.02 20.72
N LYS A 279 -4.40 -13.65 19.57
CA LYS A 279 -3.45 -14.57 18.93
C LYS A 279 -2.33 -13.84 18.21
N SER A 280 -1.15 -14.48 18.16
CA SER A 280 0.02 -13.98 17.45
C SER A 280 -0.15 -14.01 15.92
N CYS A 281 0.69 -13.28 15.19
CA CYS A 281 0.73 -13.39 13.72
C CYS A 281 1.03 -14.81 13.25
N GLN A 282 1.87 -15.56 13.97
CA GLN A 282 2.15 -16.96 13.63
C GLN A 282 0.89 -17.83 13.74
N GLU A 283 0.09 -17.69 14.80
CA GLU A 283 -1.15 -18.45 14.97
C GLU A 283 -2.20 -18.08 13.90
N HIS A 284 -2.30 -16.79 13.51
CA HIS A 284 -3.14 -16.37 12.39
C HIS A 284 -2.67 -16.97 11.06
N PHE A 285 -1.36 -16.93 10.79
CA PHE A 285 -0.78 -17.54 9.59
C PHE A 285 -1.04 -19.04 9.53
N ASP A 286 -0.85 -19.76 10.65
CA ASP A 286 -1.08 -21.21 10.72
C ASP A 286 -2.57 -21.55 10.54
N PHE A 287 -3.49 -20.70 11.03
CA PHE A 287 -4.92 -20.87 10.78
C PHE A 287 -5.27 -20.80 9.29
N TRP A 288 -4.69 -19.84 8.57
CA TRP A 288 -4.99 -19.63 7.15
C TRP A 288 -4.28 -20.59 6.22
N LYS A 289 -3.22 -21.26 6.67
CA LYS A 289 -2.37 -22.13 5.86
C LYS A 289 -3.15 -23.23 5.14
N ASP A 290 -4.14 -23.80 5.79
CA ASP A 290 -4.93 -24.93 5.28
C ASP A 290 -6.36 -24.49 4.85
N LYS A 291 -6.60 -23.20 4.72
CA LYS A 291 -7.90 -22.66 4.31
C LYS A 291 -7.91 -22.27 2.84
N GLU A 292 -9.00 -22.64 2.17
CA GLU A 292 -9.26 -22.11 0.85
C GLU A 292 -9.69 -20.65 0.98
N VAL A 293 -9.00 -19.77 0.24
CA VAL A 293 -9.24 -18.33 0.22
C VAL A 293 -9.50 -17.85 -1.21
N PRO A 294 -10.26 -16.76 -1.40
CA PRO A 294 -10.53 -16.18 -2.71
C PRO A 294 -9.26 -15.87 -3.52
N SER A 295 -9.35 -15.93 -4.84
CA SER A 295 -8.23 -15.66 -5.75
C SER A 295 -7.59 -14.28 -5.52
N SER A 296 -8.39 -13.23 -5.28
CA SER A 296 -7.92 -11.88 -4.99
C SER A 296 -7.00 -11.80 -3.77
N TRP A 297 -7.27 -12.60 -2.73
CA TRP A 297 -6.43 -12.65 -1.53
C TRP A 297 -5.00 -13.12 -1.86
N LYS A 298 -4.90 -14.18 -2.66
CA LYS A 298 -3.62 -14.76 -3.10
C LYS A 298 -2.84 -13.74 -3.95
N LYS A 299 -3.54 -13.02 -4.84
CA LYS A 299 -2.93 -11.99 -5.70
C LYS A 299 -2.37 -10.82 -4.88
N PHE A 300 -3.14 -10.24 -3.95
CA PHE A 300 -2.65 -9.14 -3.11
C PHE A 300 -1.51 -9.53 -2.18
N ARG A 301 -1.57 -10.74 -1.62
CA ARG A 301 -0.44 -11.26 -0.85
C ARG A 301 0.83 -11.37 -1.71
N ALA A 302 0.73 -11.90 -2.92
CA ALA A 302 1.87 -12.00 -3.84
C ALA A 302 2.43 -10.61 -4.24
N ILE A 303 1.56 -9.60 -4.41
CA ILE A 303 1.96 -8.21 -4.65
C ILE A 303 2.76 -7.66 -3.45
N ALA A 304 2.26 -7.85 -2.23
CA ALA A 304 2.95 -7.39 -1.03
C ALA A 304 4.33 -8.08 -0.88
N GLU A 305 4.39 -9.41 -1.05
CA GLU A 305 5.64 -10.19 -1.00
C GLU A 305 6.65 -9.73 -2.06
N TYR A 306 6.18 -9.40 -3.28
CA TYR A 306 7.02 -8.86 -4.35
C TYR A 306 7.70 -7.54 -3.96
N TRP A 307 6.96 -6.58 -3.42
CA TRP A 307 7.52 -5.29 -3.04
C TRP A 307 8.42 -5.37 -1.81
N LEU A 308 8.08 -6.21 -0.83
CA LEU A 308 8.95 -6.50 0.31
C LEU A 308 10.29 -7.12 -0.14
N ALA A 309 10.25 -8.02 -1.14
CA ALA A 309 11.47 -8.61 -1.72
C ALA A 309 12.34 -7.57 -2.43
N LYS A 310 11.74 -6.49 -2.96
CA LYS A 310 12.48 -5.36 -3.57
C LYS A 310 13.00 -4.35 -2.55
N GLY A 311 12.70 -4.52 -1.27
CA GLY A 311 13.22 -3.68 -0.19
C GLY A 311 12.25 -2.62 0.34
N VAL A 312 10.98 -2.63 -0.08
CA VAL A 312 9.94 -1.82 0.57
C VAL A 312 9.77 -2.28 2.01
N ASP A 313 9.71 -1.36 2.97
CA ASP A 313 9.66 -1.69 4.40
C ASP A 313 8.23 -1.88 4.94
N GLY A 314 7.23 -1.62 4.12
CA GLY A 314 5.84 -1.79 4.50
C GLY A 314 4.87 -1.04 3.60
N PHE A 315 3.63 -0.94 4.04
CA PHE A 315 2.54 -0.45 3.21
C PHE A 315 1.60 0.49 3.97
N ARG A 316 1.02 1.43 3.22
CA ARG A 316 -0.21 2.11 3.59
C ARG A 316 -1.36 1.46 2.79
N TYR A 317 -2.37 1.00 3.47
CA TYR A 317 -3.53 0.35 2.87
C TYR A 317 -4.67 1.36 2.71
N ASP A 318 -4.97 1.69 1.46
CA ASP A 318 -6.07 2.57 1.07
C ASP A 318 -7.41 1.90 1.34
N MET A 319 -8.38 2.66 1.84
CA MET A 319 -9.76 2.19 2.06
C MET A 319 -9.85 0.82 2.75
N ALA A 320 -8.98 0.56 3.73
CA ALA A 320 -8.82 -0.77 4.33
C ALA A 320 -10.12 -1.31 4.96
N GLU A 321 -10.97 -0.44 5.49
CA GLU A 321 -12.25 -0.84 6.10
C GLU A 321 -13.29 -1.34 5.10
N MET A 322 -13.09 -1.09 3.79
CA MET A 322 -13.97 -1.59 2.74
C MET A 322 -13.65 -3.05 2.35
N VAL A 323 -12.67 -3.65 3.01
CA VAL A 323 -12.18 -5.01 2.78
C VAL A 323 -12.26 -5.81 4.09
N PRO A 324 -12.71 -7.07 4.07
CA PRO A 324 -12.87 -7.86 5.29
C PRO A 324 -11.58 -7.98 6.12
N TYR A 325 -11.68 -7.85 7.45
CA TYR A 325 -10.52 -8.02 8.34
C TYR A 325 -9.92 -9.43 8.28
N GLU A 326 -10.67 -10.42 7.83
CA GLU A 326 -10.18 -11.78 7.62
C GLU A 326 -9.13 -11.83 6.49
N PHE A 327 -9.34 -11.06 5.40
CA PHE A 327 -8.31 -10.91 4.36
C PHE A 327 -7.03 -10.29 4.93
N TRP A 328 -7.17 -9.25 5.74
CA TRP A 328 -6.02 -8.63 6.39
C TRP A 328 -5.31 -9.59 7.32
N SER A 329 -6.05 -10.37 8.11
CA SER A 329 -5.50 -11.46 8.91
C SER A 329 -4.65 -12.41 8.06
N TYR A 330 -5.18 -12.86 6.93
CA TYR A 330 -4.47 -13.74 5.99
C TYR A 330 -3.18 -13.10 5.45
N MET A 331 -3.28 -11.88 4.93
CA MET A 331 -2.15 -11.22 4.26
C MET A 331 -1.11 -10.72 5.27
N ASN A 332 -1.54 -9.98 6.29
CA ASN A 332 -0.64 -9.35 7.24
C ASN A 332 0.08 -10.36 8.14
N SER A 333 -0.58 -11.46 8.54
CA SER A 333 0.09 -12.51 9.30
C SER A 333 1.22 -13.16 8.47
N ALA A 334 1.00 -13.41 7.19
CA ALA A 334 2.03 -13.94 6.31
C ALA A 334 3.22 -12.96 6.14
N ILE A 335 2.91 -11.66 5.97
CA ILE A 335 3.93 -10.60 5.92
C ILE A 335 4.74 -10.59 7.22
N LYS A 336 4.08 -10.54 8.37
CA LYS A 336 4.73 -10.44 9.68
C LYS A 336 5.56 -11.66 10.06
N VAL A 337 5.18 -12.84 9.61
CA VAL A 337 5.98 -14.05 9.81
C VAL A 337 7.29 -13.98 9.01
N GLN A 338 7.27 -13.42 7.81
CA GLN A 338 8.46 -13.28 6.95
C GLN A 338 9.30 -12.03 7.30
N ARG A 339 8.64 -10.93 7.61
CA ARG A 339 9.21 -9.61 7.87
C ARG A 339 8.54 -9.01 9.12
N PRO A 340 8.95 -9.43 10.33
CA PRO A 340 8.36 -8.97 11.59
C PRO A 340 8.38 -7.44 11.77
N ASP A 341 9.35 -6.77 11.16
CA ASP A 341 9.56 -5.32 11.18
C ASP A 341 8.82 -4.56 10.07
N ALA A 342 8.06 -5.24 9.21
CA ALA A 342 7.26 -4.57 8.17
C ALA A 342 6.27 -3.60 8.81
N PHE A 343 6.17 -2.38 8.26
CA PHE A 343 5.29 -1.32 8.75
C PHE A 343 3.94 -1.37 8.04
N LEU A 344 2.86 -1.65 8.76
CA LEU A 344 1.53 -1.86 8.18
C LEU A 344 0.57 -0.79 8.72
N LEU A 345 0.34 0.24 7.92
CA LEU A 345 -0.55 1.36 8.22
C LEU A 345 -1.85 1.24 7.41
N ALA A 346 -2.99 1.41 8.03
CA ALA A 346 -4.28 1.28 7.36
C ALA A 346 -5.18 2.50 7.55
N GLU A 347 -5.89 2.82 6.48
CA GLU A 347 -6.97 3.79 6.48
C GLU A 347 -8.27 3.11 6.92
N VAL A 348 -8.66 3.35 8.18
CA VAL A 348 -9.91 2.89 8.79
C VAL A 348 -10.54 4.07 9.49
N TYR A 349 -11.78 4.40 9.14
CA TYR A 349 -12.49 5.58 9.64
C TYR A 349 -13.60 5.26 10.64
N ASN A 350 -14.02 4.00 10.74
CA ASN A 350 -15.03 3.60 11.71
C ASN A 350 -14.40 3.25 13.07
N PRO A 351 -14.54 4.07 14.13
CA PRO A 351 -13.93 3.79 15.44
C PRO A 351 -14.39 2.48 16.08
N LYS A 352 -15.56 1.96 15.71
CA LYS A 352 -16.09 0.69 16.21
C LYS A 352 -15.31 -0.51 15.64
N GLU A 353 -14.67 -0.33 14.49
CA GLU A 353 -13.92 -1.37 13.81
C GLU A 353 -12.41 -1.32 14.12
N TYR A 354 -11.88 -0.27 14.73
CA TYR A 354 -10.44 -0.12 14.98
C TYR A 354 -9.82 -1.37 15.59
N ARG A 355 -10.45 -1.92 16.65
CA ARG A 355 -9.92 -3.11 17.33
C ARG A 355 -9.94 -4.37 16.48
N ASN A 356 -10.92 -4.50 15.58
CA ASN A 356 -10.97 -5.61 14.63
C ASN A 356 -9.81 -5.53 13.63
N TYR A 357 -9.53 -4.35 13.09
CA TYR A 357 -8.43 -4.19 12.13
C TYR A 357 -7.06 -4.30 12.78
N ILE A 358 -6.88 -3.81 14.00
CA ILE A 358 -5.64 -3.96 14.77
C ILE A 358 -5.44 -5.43 15.19
N HIS A 359 -6.40 -5.99 15.91
CA HIS A 359 -6.21 -7.28 16.59
C HIS A 359 -6.46 -8.48 15.68
N LEU A 360 -7.50 -8.44 14.85
CA LEU A 360 -7.82 -9.52 13.91
C LEU A 360 -7.14 -9.28 12.55
N GLY A 361 -7.15 -8.05 12.04
CA GLY A 361 -6.51 -7.69 10.77
C GLY A 361 -4.98 -7.57 10.85
N LYS A 362 -4.40 -7.59 12.06
CA LYS A 362 -2.93 -7.49 12.31
C LYS A 362 -2.29 -6.23 11.71
N MET A 363 -3.00 -5.09 11.77
CA MET A 363 -2.46 -3.78 11.43
C MET A 363 -1.56 -3.27 12.56
N ASP A 364 -0.43 -2.65 12.21
CA ASP A 364 0.41 -1.98 13.21
C ASP A 364 -0.18 -0.64 13.62
N TYR A 365 -0.71 0.12 12.63
CA TYR A 365 -1.24 1.45 12.84
C TYR A 365 -2.51 1.72 12.03
N LEU A 366 -3.40 2.51 12.62
CA LEU A 366 -4.58 3.08 11.95
C LEU A 366 -4.54 4.59 12.01
N TYR A 367 -5.23 5.26 11.10
CA TYR A 367 -5.44 6.70 11.16
C TYR A 367 -6.31 7.09 12.35
N ASP A 368 -5.86 8.04 13.15
CA ASP A 368 -6.69 8.70 14.17
C ASP A 368 -7.41 9.91 13.57
N LYS A 369 -8.26 9.62 12.59
CA LYS A 369 -8.94 10.64 11.79
C LYS A 369 -10.26 11.09 12.43
N VAL A 370 -11.16 10.16 12.65
CA VAL A 370 -12.57 10.46 12.96
C VAL A 370 -12.74 11.05 14.36
N GLU A 371 -11.90 10.68 15.30
CA GLU A 371 -12.00 11.19 16.67
C GLU A 371 -11.03 12.34 16.93
N LEU A 372 -9.70 12.10 16.91
CA LEU A 372 -8.75 13.14 17.30
C LEU A 372 -8.55 14.20 16.21
N TYR A 373 -8.24 13.80 14.97
CA TYR A 373 -8.01 14.79 13.91
C TYR A 373 -9.25 15.69 13.68
N ASP A 374 -10.45 15.10 13.56
CA ASP A 374 -11.67 15.88 13.34
C ASP A 374 -11.95 16.83 14.51
N LYS A 375 -11.65 16.40 15.75
CA LYS A 375 -11.78 17.26 16.92
C LYS A 375 -10.77 18.42 16.89
N LEU A 376 -9.51 18.16 16.55
CA LEU A 376 -8.50 19.21 16.41
C LEU A 376 -8.91 20.23 15.33
N LYS A 377 -9.41 19.74 14.19
CA LYS A 377 -9.94 20.59 13.11
C LYS A 377 -11.08 21.51 13.58
N GLU A 378 -12.01 20.97 14.36
CA GLU A 378 -13.11 21.79 14.92
C GLU A 378 -12.62 22.82 15.97
N ILE A 379 -11.62 22.47 16.77
CA ILE A 379 -10.99 23.40 17.72
C ILE A 379 -10.30 24.55 16.99
N VAL A 380 -9.47 24.26 16.00
CA VAL A 380 -8.76 25.28 15.20
C VAL A 380 -9.74 26.21 14.48
N LYS A 381 -10.89 25.68 14.02
CA LYS A 381 -11.96 26.48 13.40
C LYS A 381 -12.82 27.25 14.40
N GLY A 382 -12.54 27.18 15.71
CA GLY A 382 -13.30 27.84 16.76
C GLY A 382 -14.69 27.25 17.00
N ARG A 383 -14.95 26.01 16.56
CA ARG A 383 -16.26 25.34 16.69
C ARG A 383 -16.33 24.39 17.88
N SER A 384 -15.22 24.12 18.54
CA SER A 384 -15.13 23.25 19.72
C SER A 384 -14.06 23.78 20.68
N ASN A 385 -14.01 23.19 21.87
CA ASN A 385 -12.95 23.41 22.86
C ASN A 385 -12.11 22.13 23.05
N THR A 386 -11.11 22.17 23.93
CA THR A 386 -10.18 21.07 24.17
C THR A 386 -10.69 20.00 25.13
N GLU A 387 -11.79 20.23 25.84
CA GLU A 387 -12.32 19.28 26.85
C GLU A 387 -12.56 17.86 26.30
N PRO A 388 -13.11 17.68 25.06
CA PRO A 388 -13.36 16.34 24.51
C PRO A 388 -12.10 15.49 24.27
N ILE A 389 -10.91 16.12 24.10
CA ILE A 389 -9.67 15.40 23.78
C ILE A 389 -9.36 14.32 24.82
N THR A 390 -9.50 14.64 26.11
CA THR A 390 -9.27 13.68 27.19
C THR A 390 -10.23 12.47 27.12
N GLY A 391 -11.47 12.70 26.71
CA GLY A 391 -12.45 11.63 26.50
C GLY A 391 -12.06 10.71 25.35
N ILE A 392 -11.64 11.29 24.22
CA ILE A 392 -11.15 10.57 23.03
C ILE A 392 -9.97 9.69 23.40
N GLN A 393 -8.94 10.25 24.05
CA GLN A 393 -7.76 9.51 24.48
C GLN A 393 -8.11 8.36 25.45
N LYS A 394 -9.01 8.57 26.39
CA LYS A 394 -9.49 7.50 27.29
C LYS A 394 -10.22 6.40 26.54
N GLY A 395 -11.01 6.74 25.53
CA GLY A 395 -11.74 5.77 24.69
C GLY A 395 -10.82 4.86 23.87
N LEU A 396 -9.61 5.33 23.55
CA LEU A 396 -8.61 4.63 22.76
C LEU A 396 -7.43 4.11 23.60
N SER A 397 -7.47 4.22 24.93
CA SER A 397 -6.33 3.95 25.83
C SER A 397 -5.70 2.57 25.68
N ASP A 398 -6.46 1.56 25.26
CA ASP A 398 -5.99 0.20 25.00
C ASP A 398 -5.27 0.05 23.64
N ILE A 399 -5.57 0.94 22.69
CA ILE A 399 -5.03 0.91 21.31
C ILE A 399 -4.33 2.20 20.89
N GLU A 400 -4.17 3.18 21.80
CA GLU A 400 -3.57 4.49 21.48
C GLU A 400 -2.20 4.36 20.80
N HIS A 401 -1.41 3.38 21.20
CA HIS A 401 -0.09 3.12 20.62
C HIS A 401 -0.13 2.56 19.18
N HIS A 402 -1.32 2.18 18.70
CA HIS A 402 -1.60 1.81 17.33
C HIS A 402 -2.21 2.94 16.49
N MET A 403 -2.41 4.13 17.08
CA MET A 403 -3.06 5.23 16.37
C MET A 403 -2.01 6.19 15.78
N LEU A 404 -2.07 6.41 14.46
CA LEU A 404 -1.28 7.42 13.77
C LEU A 404 -1.96 8.78 13.92
N HIS A 405 -1.40 9.62 14.80
CA HIS A 405 -1.85 11.00 14.95
C HIS A 405 -1.26 11.87 13.83
N PHE A 406 -2.08 12.70 13.20
CA PHE A 406 -1.65 13.58 12.12
C PHE A 406 -2.43 14.91 12.15
N LEU A 407 -1.90 15.92 11.46
CA LEU A 407 -2.53 17.26 11.35
C LEU A 407 -2.92 17.59 9.92
N ASP A 408 -2.33 16.93 8.94
CA ASP A 408 -2.70 16.96 7.53
C ASP A 408 -2.22 15.69 6.81
N ASN A 409 -2.83 15.40 5.68
CA ASN A 409 -2.40 14.44 4.68
C ASN A 409 -2.94 14.88 3.31
N HIS A 410 -2.86 14.02 2.30
CA HIS A 410 -3.31 14.35 0.95
C HIS A 410 -4.84 14.43 0.79
N ASP A 411 -5.64 13.90 1.73
CA ASP A 411 -7.11 13.92 1.73
C ASP A 411 -7.68 15.01 2.61
N GLU A 412 -6.90 15.54 3.55
CA GLU A 412 -7.34 16.52 4.51
C GLU A 412 -6.66 17.86 4.31
N GLN A 413 -7.43 18.93 4.45
CA GLN A 413 -6.86 20.27 4.44
C GLN A 413 -5.97 20.47 5.66
N ARG A 414 -4.85 21.18 5.47
CA ARG A 414 -3.99 21.61 6.55
C ARG A 414 -4.79 22.40 7.59
N LEU A 415 -4.56 22.10 8.86
CA LEU A 415 -5.17 22.79 9.99
C LEU A 415 -4.64 24.21 10.15
#